data_69478a7081ce8ecace3c0b1c3e3202c7
#
_entry.id   69478a7081ce8ecace3c0b1c3e3202c7
#
_cell.length_a   1.000
_cell.length_b   1.000
_cell.length_c   1.000
_cell.angle_alpha   90.00
_cell.angle_beta   90.00
_cell.angle_gamma   90.00
#
_symmetry.space_group_name_H-M   'P 1'
#
loop_
_entity.id
_entity.type
_entity.pdbx_description
1 polymer ?
#
loop_
_entity_poly.entity_id
_entity_poly.type
_entity_poly.pdbx_seq_one_letter_code
_entity_poly.pdbx_strand_id
1 'polypeptide(L)'
;MSKKGNISQIMGAVVDVTFPDNQLPEIYNALEVNRDANEGKLTLEVAQHIGESIVRTIAMDSTDGLKRGQEVLDKGNPISVPVGDQTLGRMFDVLGNPIDEKGAISDSSSMLPIHRQAPPFDELTTSSEVLVTGIKVVDL
;
A
#
# COMPACT_ATOMS: atom_id res chain seq x y z
N MET A 1 3.30 7.05 -18.15
CA MET A 1 4.45 7.79 -17.59
C MET A 1 4.25 7.88 -16.10
N SER A 2 5.22 7.48 -15.29
CA SER A 2 5.14 7.60 -13.83
C SER A 2 5.20 9.08 -13.45
N LYS A 3 4.23 9.52 -12.63
CA LYS A 3 4.19 10.89 -12.12
C LYS A 3 5.21 11.04 -11.00
N LYS A 4 5.86 12.19 -10.92
CA LYS A 4 6.88 12.48 -9.91
C LYS A 4 6.45 13.67 -9.06
N GLY A 5 6.64 13.55 -7.77
CA GLY A 5 6.42 14.59 -6.78
C GLY A 5 7.61 14.75 -5.86
N ASN A 6 7.52 15.69 -4.93
CA ASN A 6 8.56 15.95 -3.94
C ASN A 6 7.96 16.06 -2.53
N ILE A 7 8.63 15.51 -1.54
CA ILE A 7 8.21 15.63 -0.13
C ILE A 7 8.22 17.10 0.26
N SER A 8 7.08 17.60 0.71
CA SER A 8 6.92 18.98 1.22
C SER A 8 7.01 19.03 2.75
N GLN A 9 6.46 18.03 3.43
CA GLN A 9 6.42 17.97 4.91
C GLN A 9 6.40 16.53 5.40
N ILE A 10 6.97 16.27 6.57
CA ILE A 10 6.96 14.98 7.25
C ILE A 10 6.50 15.20 8.69
N MET A 11 5.49 14.46 9.13
CA MET A 11 4.90 14.55 10.47
C MET A 11 4.63 13.13 11.01
N GLY A 12 5.63 12.50 11.60
CA GLY A 12 5.53 11.10 12.01
C GLY A 12 5.28 10.21 10.77
N ALA A 13 4.22 9.40 10.81
CA ALA A 13 3.85 8.53 9.68
C ALA A 13 3.13 9.27 8.52
N VAL A 14 2.82 10.55 8.69
CA VAL A 14 2.14 11.36 7.67
C VAL A 14 3.18 12.12 6.86
N VAL A 15 3.13 11.98 5.54
CA VAL A 15 4.04 12.64 4.60
C VAL A 15 3.22 13.40 3.57
N ASP A 16 3.41 14.70 3.49
CA ASP A 16 2.78 15.53 2.46
C ASP A 16 3.72 15.64 1.25
N VAL A 17 3.18 15.39 0.07
CA VAL A 17 3.94 15.36 -1.19
C VAL A 17 3.31 16.33 -2.18
N THR A 18 4.12 17.22 -2.77
CA THR A 18 3.71 18.13 -3.81
C THR A 18 3.97 17.51 -5.18
N PHE A 19 2.96 17.54 -6.03
CA PHE A 19 3.05 17.14 -7.43
C PHE A 19 2.94 18.34 -8.37
N PRO A 20 3.46 18.28 -9.60
CA PRO A 20 3.18 19.29 -10.61
C PRO A 20 1.68 19.38 -10.93
N ASP A 21 1.22 20.53 -11.37
CA ASP A 21 -0.16 20.76 -11.76
C ASP A 21 -0.64 19.70 -12.77
N ASN A 22 -1.87 19.23 -12.58
CA ASN A 22 -2.51 18.17 -13.36
C ASN A 22 -1.83 16.77 -13.30
N GLN A 23 -0.92 16.54 -12.36
CA GLN A 23 -0.27 15.23 -12.17
C GLN A 23 -0.54 14.62 -10.79
N LEU A 24 -1.60 15.02 -10.12
CA LEU A 24 -1.97 14.43 -8.84
C LEU A 24 -2.23 12.93 -8.98
N PRO A 25 -1.68 12.11 -8.07
CA PRO A 25 -2.03 10.69 -7.97
C PRO A 25 -3.47 10.53 -7.49
N GLU A 26 -4.08 9.41 -7.81
CA GLU A 26 -5.40 9.07 -7.27
C GLU A 26 -5.31 8.69 -5.78
N ILE A 27 -6.42 8.85 -5.06
CA ILE A 27 -6.53 8.38 -3.67
C ILE A 27 -6.33 6.87 -3.66
N TYR A 28 -5.62 6.36 -2.64
CA TYR A 28 -5.15 4.99 -2.47
C TYR A 28 -3.98 4.57 -3.37
N ASN A 29 -3.52 5.39 -4.31
CA ASN A 29 -2.32 5.05 -5.06
C ASN A 29 -1.11 4.87 -4.13
N ALA A 30 -0.30 3.87 -4.47
CA ALA A 30 0.99 3.66 -3.84
C ALA A 30 2.03 4.59 -4.44
N LEU A 31 2.72 5.33 -3.59
CA LEU A 31 3.87 6.13 -3.95
C LEU A 31 5.14 5.48 -3.41
N GLU A 32 6.23 5.61 -4.12
CA GLU A 32 7.52 5.06 -3.73
C GLU A 32 8.54 6.17 -3.54
N VAL A 33 9.25 6.15 -2.42
CA VAL A 33 10.38 7.04 -2.14
C VAL A 33 11.62 6.21 -1.79
N ASN A 34 12.76 6.53 -2.36
CA ASN A 34 14.01 5.87 -2.03
C ASN A 34 14.57 6.51 -0.77
N ARG A 35 14.72 5.73 0.31
CA ARG A 35 15.49 6.15 1.49
C ARG A 35 16.99 6.11 1.18
N ASP A 36 17.81 6.65 2.08
CA ASP A 36 19.28 6.58 1.93
C ASP A 36 19.77 5.12 1.79
N ALA A 37 20.95 4.93 1.22
CA ALA A 37 21.47 3.68 0.63
C ALA A 37 21.35 2.38 1.48
N ASN A 38 21.06 2.47 2.78
CA ASN A 38 20.96 1.30 3.67
C ASN A 38 19.55 0.92 4.10
N GLU A 39 18.54 1.74 3.80
CA GLU A 39 17.16 1.55 4.31
C GLU A 39 16.14 1.15 3.25
N GLY A 40 16.57 1.09 1.98
CA GLY A 40 15.74 0.64 0.88
C GLY A 40 14.63 1.62 0.47
N LYS A 41 13.56 1.09 -0.06
CA LYS A 41 12.39 1.86 -0.54
C LYS A 41 11.32 1.92 0.52
N LEU A 42 10.68 3.08 0.66
CA LEU A 42 9.49 3.26 1.48
C LEU A 42 8.28 3.44 0.57
N THR A 43 7.21 2.73 0.88
CA THR A 43 5.90 2.91 0.23
C THR A 43 5.05 3.84 1.08
N LEU A 44 4.44 4.83 0.40
CA LEU A 44 3.46 5.74 0.96
C LEU A 44 2.12 5.48 0.27
N GLU A 45 1.01 5.58 0.98
CA GLU A 45 -0.33 5.50 0.40
C GLU A 45 -0.99 6.88 0.38
N VAL A 46 -1.56 7.28 -0.74
CA VAL A 46 -2.30 8.54 -0.87
C VAL A 46 -3.61 8.43 -0.09
N ALA A 47 -3.71 9.19 1.01
CA ALA A 47 -4.90 9.21 1.85
C ALA A 47 -5.88 10.34 1.46
N GLN A 48 -5.36 11.50 1.06
CA GLN A 48 -6.19 12.69 0.83
C GLN A 48 -5.47 13.70 -0.08
N HIS A 49 -6.26 14.41 -0.89
CA HIS A 49 -5.82 15.65 -1.54
C HIS A 49 -6.13 16.83 -0.63
N ILE A 50 -5.12 17.64 -0.28
CA ILE A 50 -5.29 18.78 0.63
C ILE A 50 -5.30 20.14 -0.07
N GLY A 51 -5.25 20.14 -1.41
CA GLY A 51 -5.25 21.35 -2.24
C GLY A 51 -3.83 21.77 -2.67
N GLU A 52 -3.74 22.80 -3.51
CA GLU A 52 -2.46 23.37 -3.98
C GLU A 52 -1.47 22.33 -4.52
N SER A 53 -1.98 21.35 -5.27
CA SER A 53 -1.19 20.23 -5.84
C SER A 53 -0.47 19.38 -4.79
N ILE A 54 -0.94 19.37 -3.53
CA ILE A 54 -0.39 18.58 -2.44
C ILE A 54 -1.32 17.41 -2.10
N VAL A 55 -0.72 16.24 -1.94
CA VAL A 55 -1.38 15.05 -1.43
C VAL A 55 -0.83 14.70 -0.07
N ARG A 56 -1.71 14.29 0.82
CA ARG A 56 -1.36 13.72 2.12
C ARG A 56 -1.27 12.22 2.02
N THR A 57 -0.17 11.66 2.48
CA THR A 57 0.10 10.25 2.41
C THR A 57 0.39 9.66 3.78
N ILE A 58 0.22 8.35 3.91
CA ILE A 58 0.55 7.57 5.10
C ILE A 58 1.70 6.63 4.73
N ALA A 59 2.75 6.64 5.53
CA ALA A 59 3.89 5.76 5.36
C ALA A 59 3.57 4.35 5.88
N MET A 60 3.96 3.33 5.11
CA MET A 60 3.76 1.92 5.46
C MET A 60 4.88 1.37 6.35
N ASP A 61 5.91 2.17 6.61
CA ASP A 61 7.04 1.83 7.48
C ASP A 61 7.60 3.13 8.11
N SER A 62 8.69 3.06 8.87
CA SER A 62 9.34 4.23 9.45
C SER A 62 9.66 5.30 8.41
N THR A 63 9.43 6.55 8.78
CA THR A 63 9.78 7.73 7.99
C THR A 63 11.18 8.26 8.31
N ASP A 64 11.94 7.55 9.16
CA ASP A 64 13.31 7.92 9.48
C ASP A 64 14.16 8.01 8.20
N GLY A 65 15.07 8.96 8.15
CA GLY A 65 15.93 9.20 6.99
C GLY A 65 15.27 9.96 5.83
N LEU A 66 13.94 10.18 5.83
CA LEU A 66 13.30 11.00 4.81
C LEU A 66 13.69 12.48 4.94
N LYS A 67 13.79 13.15 3.79
CA LYS A 67 14.15 14.56 3.71
C LYS A 67 13.13 15.34 2.89
N ARG A 68 12.86 16.58 3.31
CA ARG A 68 12.07 17.51 2.51
C ARG A 68 12.74 17.73 1.15
N GLY A 69 11.96 17.80 0.09
CA GLY A 69 12.43 17.94 -1.29
C GLY A 69 12.85 16.62 -1.96
N GLN A 70 12.81 15.50 -1.25
CA GLN A 70 13.12 14.19 -1.80
C GLN A 70 12.08 13.75 -2.84
N GLU A 71 12.55 13.16 -3.94
CA GLU A 71 11.69 12.71 -5.04
C GLU A 71 10.81 11.51 -4.61
N VAL A 72 9.56 11.57 -4.99
CA VAL A 72 8.55 10.51 -4.78
C VAL A 72 7.95 10.12 -6.12
N LEU A 73 7.79 8.84 -6.37
CA LEU A 73 7.30 8.26 -7.60
C LEU A 73 5.90 7.68 -7.42
N ASP A 74 4.93 8.12 -8.22
CA ASP A 74 3.59 7.49 -8.27
C ASP A 74 3.67 6.18 -9.06
N LYS A 75 3.24 5.08 -8.45
CA LYS A 75 3.16 3.75 -9.09
C LYS A 75 1.97 3.64 -10.05
N GLY A 76 0.99 4.55 -9.94
CA GLY A 76 -0.23 4.56 -10.75
C GLY A 76 -1.26 3.48 -10.39
N ASN A 77 -1.04 2.76 -9.30
CA ASN A 77 -1.94 1.72 -8.79
C ASN A 77 -1.88 1.66 -7.26
N PRO A 78 -2.94 1.16 -6.59
CA PRO A 78 -2.95 0.97 -5.16
C PRO A 78 -2.01 -0.15 -4.70
N ILE A 79 -1.73 -0.19 -3.40
CA ILE A 79 -1.05 -1.31 -2.75
C ILE A 79 -1.86 -2.57 -3.02
N SER A 80 -1.20 -3.60 -3.55
CA SER A 80 -1.81 -4.87 -3.91
C SER A 80 -1.07 -6.02 -3.24
N VAL A 81 -1.81 -7.02 -2.80
CA VAL A 81 -1.29 -8.19 -2.09
C VAL A 81 -1.65 -9.48 -2.82
N PRO A 82 -0.83 -10.53 -2.69
CA PRO A 82 -1.15 -11.82 -3.27
C PRO A 82 -2.37 -12.43 -2.60
N VAL A 83 -3.20 -13.13 -3.37
CA VAL A 83 -4.40 -13.82 -2.91
C VAL A 83 -4.48 -15.21 -3.50
N GLY A 84 -5.31 -16.07 -2.87
CA GLY A 84 -5.55 -17.46 -3.30
C GLY A 84 -4.86 -18.49 -2.40
N ASP A 85 -5.01 -19.76 -2.76
CA ASP A 85 -4.58 -20.91 -1.94
C ASP A 85 -3.09 -20.90 -1.59
N GLN A 86 -2.27 -20.27 -2.42
CA GLN A 86 -0.82 -20.15 -2.22
C GLN A 86 -0.44 -19.25 -1.05
N THR A 87 -1.39 -18.46 -0.54
CA THR A 87 -1.19 -17.60 0.62
C THR A 87 -1.48 -18.31 1.94
N LEU A 88 -2.12 -19.47 1.90
CA LEU A 88 -2.49 -20.23 3.09
C LEU A 88 -1.24 -20.71 3.84
N GLY A 89 -1.23 -20.50 5.15
CA GLY A 89 -0.10 -20.88 6.02
C GLY A 89 1.18 -20.06 5.80
N ARG A 90 1.08 -18.90 5.13
CA ARG A 90 2.17 -17.97 4.89
C ARG A 90 2.00 -16.70 5.75
N MET A 91 3.10 -15.99 5.98
CA MET A 91 3.10 -14.68 6.64
C MET A 91 3.62 -13.61 5.67
N PHE A 92 2.94 -12.47 5.67
CA PHE A 92 3.24 -11.35 4.78
C PHE A 92 3.38 -10.04 5.56
N ASP A 93 4.18 -9.13 5.02
CA ASP A 93 4.15 -7.74 5.44
C ASP A 93 2.92 -7.00 4.83
N VAL A 94 2.76 -5.71 5.18
CA VAL A 94 1.66 -4.87 4.69
C VAL A 94 1.68 -4.67 3.16
N LEU A 95 2.82 -4.89 2.52
CA LEU A 95 3.00 -4.78 1.07
C LEU A 95 2.82 -6.11 0.33
N GLY A 96 2.50 -7.20 1.06
CA GLY A 96 2.33 -8.53 0.49
C GLY A 96 3.64 -9.29 0.23
N ASN A 97 4.76 -8.84 0.78
CA ASN A 97 6.00 -9.59 0.69
C ASN A 97 6.03 -10.68 1.76
N PRO A 98 6.45 -11.93 1.43
CA PRO A 98 6.55 -12.99 2.41
C PRO A 98 7.68 -12.71 3.41
N ILE A 99 7.37 -12.88 4.71
CA ILE A 99 8.31 -12.67 5.83
C ILE A 99 8.56 -13.95 6.64
N ASP A 100 8.11 -15.09 6.15
CA ASP A 100 8.16 -16.40 6.82
C ASP A 100 9.39 -17.25 6.43
N GLU A 101 10.36 -16.68 5.70
CA GLU A 101 11.57 -17.33 5.21
C GLU A 101 11.34 -18.57 4.32
N LYS A 102 10.09 -18.82 3.88
CA LYS A 102 9.75 -19.96 3.02
C LYS A 102 9.90 -19.68 1.51
N GLY A 103 10.58 -18.58 1.16
CA GLY A 103 10.80 -18.18 -0.22
C GLY A 103 9.63 -17.40 -0.84
N ALA A 104 9.82 -16.93 -2.06
CA ALA A 104 8.82 -16.16 -2.79
C ALA A 104 7.57 -17.01 -3.11
N ILE A 105 6.44 -16.33 -3.27
CA ILE A 105 5.23 -16.94 -3.85
C ILE A 105 5.43 -17.07 -5.36
N SER A 106 4.83 -18.10 -5.97
CA SER A 106 4.93 -18.26 -7.42
C SER A 106 4.28 -17.10 -8.16
N ASP A 107 4.84 -16.73 -9.31
CA ASP A 107 4.34 -15.63 -10.17
C ASP A 107 2.90 -15.83 -10.67
N SER A 108 2.31 -17.01 -10.46
CA SER A 108 0.92 -17.32 -10.82
C SER A 108 -0.12 -16.87 -9.77
N SER A 109 0.29 -16.27 -8.66
CA SER A 109 -0.64 -15.73 -7.67
C SER A 109 -1.34 -14.48 -8.22
N SER A 110 -2.65 -14.43 -8.04
CA SER A 110 -3.41 -13.22 -8.35
C SER A 110 -3.06 -12.13 -7.33
N MET A 111 -2.85 -10.91 -7.82
CA MET A 111 -2.64 -9.73 -6.96
C MET A 111 -3.94 -8.93 -6.92
N LEU A 112 -4.42 -8.61 -5.73
CA LEU A 112 -5.59 -7.76 -5.57
C LEU A 112 -5.26 -6.53 -4.70
N PRO A 113 -5.86 -5.37 -5.03
CA PRO A 113 -5.69 -4.16 -4.24
C PRO A 113 -6.29 -4.35 -2.84
N ILE A 114 -5.65 -3.78 -1.82
CA ILE A 114 -6.13 -3.85 -0.44
C ILE A 114 -7.43 -3.07 -0.21
N HIS A 115 -7.67 -2.01 -1.02
CA HIS A 115 -8.92 -1.27 -1.02
C HIS A 115 -9.82 -1.79 -2.13
N ARG A 116 -10.89 -2.51 -1.74
CA ARG A 116 -11.88 -3.05 -2.65
C ARG A 116 -13.28 -2.76 -2.15
N GLN A 117 -14.20 -2.57 -3.08
CA GLN A 117 -15.63 -2.57 -2.76
C GLN A 117 -16.07 -4.00 -2.41
N ALA A 118 -17.05 -4.11 -1.53
CA ALA A 118 -17.71 -5.38 -1.26
C ALA A 118 -18.34 -5.93 -2.55
N PRO A 119 -18.43 -7.26 -2.71
CA PRO A 119 -19.17 -7.85 -3.81
C PRO A 119 -20.62 -7.37 -3.82
N PRO A 120 -21.24 -7.19 -5.01
CA PRO A 120 -22.66 -6.87 -5.10
C PRO A 120 -23.51 -8.01 -4.54
N PHE A 121 -24.75 -7.69 -4.14
CA PHE A 121 -25.61 -8.61 -3.42
C PHE A 121 -25.92 -9.91 -4.18
N ASP A 122 -25.99 -9.83 -5.50
CA ASP A 122 -26.24 -10.96 -6.41
C ASP A 122 -25.07 -11.95 -6.52
N GLU A 123 -23.86 -11.52 -6.14
CA GLU A 123 -22.66 -12.36 -6.08
C GLU A 123 -22.42 -12.97 -4.69
N LEU A 124 -23.23 -12.59 -3.68
CA LEU A 124 -23.08 -13.13 -2.34
C LEU A 124 -23.62 -14.56 -2.25
N THR A 125 -22.86 -15.45 -1.57
CA THR A 125 -23.38 -16.77 -1.23
C THR A 125 -24.49 -16.66 -0.19
N THR A 126 -25.58 -17.39 -0.39
CA THR A 126 -26.73 -17.41 0.52
C THR A 126 -26.48 -18.28 1.77
N SER A 127 -25.44 -19.09 1.78
CA SER A 127 -25.04 -19.92 2.92
C SER A 127 -24.02 -19.18 3.79
N SER A 128 -24.24 -19.16 5.11
CA SER A 128 -23.26 -18.66 6.07
C SER A 128 -22.20 -19.70 6.31
N GLU A 129 -20.98 -19.41 5.90
CA GLU A 129 -19.80 -20.24 6.21
C GLU A 129 -18.91 -19.51 7.22
N VAL A 130 -18.40 -20.24 8.22
CA VAL A 130 -17.49 -19.70 9.22
C VAL A 130 -16.07 -19.68 8.66
N LEU A 131 -15.49 -18.49 8.51
CA LEU A 131 -14.09 -18.31 8.17
C LEU A 131 -13.26 -18.21 9.46
N VAL A 132 -12.49 -19.24 9.75
CA VAL A 132 -11.52 -19.21 10.86
C VAL A 132 -10.24 -18.56 10.38
N THR A 133 -9.92 -17.38 10.91
CA THR A 133 -8.74 -16.60 10.50
C THR A 133 -7.46 -17.03 11.23
N GLY A 134 -7.57 -17.70 12.37
CA GLY A 134 -6.47 -18.02 13.27
C GLY A 134 -6.01 -16.82 14.12
N ILE A 135 -6.62 -15.66 13.94
CA ILE A 135 -6.38 -14.47 14.76
C ILE A 135 -7.39 -14.49 15.91
N LYS A 136 -6.93 -14.84 17.11
CA LYS A 136 -7.82 -15.06 18.28
C LYS A 136 -8.78 -13.91 18.57
N VAL A 137 -8.34 -12.66 18.38
CA VAL A 137 -9.17 -11.47 18.61
C VAL A 137 -10.28 -11.32 17.57
N VAL A 138 -10.10 -11.86 16.37
CA VAL A 138 -11.09 -11.81 15.29
C VAL A 138 -12.07 -12.99 15.39
N ASP A 139 -11.56 -14.16 15.79
CA ASP A 139 -12.32 -15.40 15.79
C ASP A 139 -13.19 -15.59 17.06
N LEU A 140 -13.00 -14.78 18.13
CA LEU A 140 -13.75 -14.78 19.38
C LEU A 140 -14.86 -13.72 19.39
#